data_015a3a520a5659b4ddf1925baf614b77
#
_entry.id   015a3a520a5659b4ddf1925baf614b77
#
_cell.length_a   1.000
_cell.length_b   1.000
_cell.length_c   1.000
_cell.angle_alpha   90.00
_cell.angle_beta   90.00
_cell.angle_gamma   90.00
#
_symmetry.space_group_name_H-M   'P 1'
#
loop_
_entity.id
_entity.type
_entity.pdbx_description
1 polymer ?
#
loop_
_entity_poly.entity_id
_entity_poly.type
_entity_poly.pdbx_seq_one_letter_code
_entity_poly.pdbx_strand_id
1 'polypeptide(L)'
;MMRFSLSQFISVISIAFCTNAFAVDDISTPETYKVSMQKIELCTSSACSDTTTLAETSATFNIASRDAGAAVGTWIENFALEVGKTYSHARATISTTMVIGGYTTNSSISSSYCVTSSSPTTDAAHTAAPITTGSNATTSAEMDWVVPNMLDADNGAFYGDLTSDYSTNGITKTNGATSFTWIGALATPYTPTVTSAPKITLSFDVANALRSQQAAVNSCFMYVLPPSVSISLTE
;
A
#
# COMPACT_ATOMS: atom_id res chain seq x y z
N MET A 1 23.21 -57.33 -53.68
CA MET A 1 23.60 -56.55 -52.46
C MET A 1 22.94 -55.20 -52.59
N MET A 2 21.83 -55.01 -51.92
CA MET A 2 21.02 -53.78 -52.00
C MET A 2 21.08 -53.09 -50.64
N ARG A 3 21.72 -51.91 -50.54
CA ARG A 3 21.86 -51.15 -49.31
C ARG A 3 20.67 -50.17 -49.25
N PHE A 4 19.76 -50.36 -48.28
CA PHE A 4 18.74 -49.38 -47.92
C PHE A 4 19.34 -48.36 -46.98
N SER A 5 19.33 -47.08 -47.37
CA SER A 5 19.65 -45.95 -46.54
C SER A 5 18.40 -45.48 -45.82
N LEU A 6 18.36 -45.58 -44.51
CA LEU A 6 17.28 -45.12 -43.63
C LEU A 6 17.52 -43.65 -43.29
N SER A 7 16.85 -42.76 -44.00
CA SER A 7 16.85 -41.32 -43.69
C SER A 7 15.90 -41.08 -42.51
N GLN A 8 16.47 -40.74 -41.33
CA GLN A 8 15.69 -40.32 -40.17
C GLN A 8 15.26 -38.87 -40.36
N PHE A 9 13.96 -38.63 -40.50
CA PHE A 9 13.35 -37.32 -40.37
C PHE A 9 13.28 -36.95 -38.87
N ILE A 10 14.14 -36.06 -38.43
CA ILE A 10 14.02 -35.43 -37.11
C ILE A 10 13.00 -34.30 -37.24
N SER A 11 11.77 -34.57 -36.79
CA SER A 11 10.74 -33.54 -36.62
C SER A 11 11.06 -32.70 -35.42
N VAL A 12 11.55 -31.47 -35.61
CA VAL A 12 11.75 -30.49 -34.55
C VAL A 12 10.37 -29.95 -34.21
N ILE A 13 9.81 -30.44 -33.10
CA ILE A 13 8.63 -29.85 -32.48
C ILE A 13 9.08 -28.56 -31.80
N SER A 14 8.84 -27.42 -32.42
CA SER A 14 8.98 -26.13 -31.80
C SER A 14 7.86 -25.95 -30.76
N ILE A 15 8.18 -26.23 -29.50
CA ILE A 15 7.30 -25.88 -28.38
C ILE A 15 7.38 -24.35 -28.24
N ALA A 16 6.37 -23.66 -28.78
CA ALA A 16 6.16 -22.25 -28.46
C ALA A 16 5.82 -22.14 -26.96
N PHE A 17 6.80 -21.78 -26.13
CA PHE A 17 6.52 -21.30 -24.78
C PHE A 17 5.76 -19.99 -24.95
N CYS A 18 4.44 -20.03 -24.74
CA CYS A 18 3.70 -18.83 -24.39
C CYS A 18 4.25 -18.36 -23.03
N THR A 19 5.26 -17.51 -23.06
CA THR A 19 5.62 -16.72 -21.89
C THR A 19 4.42 -15.82 -21.65
N ASN A 20 3.65 -16.11 -20.61
CA ASN A 20 2.75 -15.12 -20.05
C ASN A 20 3.65 -13.94 -19.67
N ALA A 21 3.65 -12.91 -20.50
CA ALA A 21 4.25 -11.64 -20.14
C ALA A 21 3.40 -11.12 -18.99
N PHE A 22 3.89 -11.28 -17.77
CA PHE A 22 3.33 -10.56 -16.63
C PHE A 22 3.43 -9.09 -17.00
N ALA A 23 2.30 -8.40 -16.97
CA ALA A 23 2.28 -6.96 -17.19
C ALA A 23 3.22 -6.34 -16.14
N VAL A 24 4.18 -5.57 -16.60
CA VAL A 24 5.10 -4.84 -15.71
C VAL A 24 4.29 -3.72 -15.08
N ASP A 25 4.37 -3.56 -13.75
CA ASP A 25 3.74 -2.45 -13.07
C ASP A 25 4.37 -1.13 -13.53
N ASP A 26 3.55 -0.22 -13.98
CA ASP A 26 3.94 1.17 -14.15
C ASP A 26 3.87 1.88 -12.80
N ILE A 27 4.85 2.74 -12.51
CA ILE A 27 5.14 3.24 -11.17
C ILE A 27 5.19 4.76 -11.20
N SER A 28 4.58 5.41 -10.19
CA SER A 28 4.76 6.83 -9.93
C SER A 28 4.52 7.19 -8.46
N THR A 29 4.77 8.46 -8.14
CA THR A 29 4.39 9.03 -6.84
C THR A 29 2.96 9.54 -6.93
N PRO A 30 2.04 9.19 -5.99
CA PRO A 30 0.69 9.71 -5.99
C PRO A 30 0.68 11.22 -5.71
N GLU A 31 -0.24 11.95 -6.36
CA GLU A 31 -0.54 13.35 -6.06
C GLU A 31 -1.39 13.49 -4.80
N THR A 32 -2.27 12.50 -4.58
CA THR A 32 -3.08 12.35 -3.37
C THR A 32 -2.95 10.94 -2.83
N TYR A 33 -2.73 10.82 -1.52
CA TYR A 33 -2.79 9.57 -0.80
C TYR A 33 -3.34 9.85 0.60
N LYS A 34 -4.68 9.77 0.73
CA LYS A 34 -5.36 10.04 2.00
C LYS A 34 -5.61 8.74 2.75
N VAL A 35 -5.20 8.74 4.01
CA VAL A 35 -5.44 7.65 4.96
C VAL A 35 -6.28 8.16 6.12
N SER A 36 -7.24 7.38 6.56
CA SER A 36 -8.05 7.68 7.75
C SER A 36 -7.55 6.83 8.92
N MET A 37 -6.84 7.45 9.84
CA MET A 37 -6.40 6.83 11.08
C MET A 37 -7.50 6.95 12.13
N GLN A 38 -7.78 5.85 12.82
CA GLN A 38 -8.83 5.74 13.85
C GLN A 38 -8.24 5.73 15.26
N LYS A 39 -7.02 5.20 15.40
CA LYS A 39 -6.32 5.09 16.67
C LYS A 39 -4.81 5.05 16.46
N ILE A 40 -4.06 5.59 17.39
CA ILE A 40 -2.60 5.41 17.50
C ILE A 40 -2.21 5.14 18.94
N GLU A 41 -1.30 4.19 19.13
CA GLU A 41 -0.81 3.71 20.41
C GLU A 41 0.70 3.56 20.38
N LEU A 42 1.37 3.78 21.50
CA LEU A 42 2.75 3.34 21.72
C LEU A 42 2.77 1.99 22.41
N CYS A 43 3.71 1.15 22.04
CA CYS A 43 3.86 -0.22 22.51
C CYS A 43 5.24 -0.43 23.12
N THR A 44 5.32 -1.25 24.16
CA THR A 44 6.61 -1.64 24.78
C THR A 44 7.36 -2.72 23.97
N SER A 45 6.68 -3.38 23.05
CA SER A 45 7.24 -4.44 22.20
C SER A 45 6.52 -4.52 20.85
N SER A 46 7.07 -5.29 19.90
CA SER A 46 6.44 -5.57 18.60
C SER A 46 5.10 -6.33 18.70
N ALA A 47 4.86 -7.06 19.81
CA ALA A 47 3.57 -7.73 20.03
C ALA A 47 2.46 -6.76 20.44
N CYS A 48 2.80 -5.52 20.85
CA CYS A 48 1.85 -4.50 21.31
C CYS A 48 0.82 -5.02 22.35
N SER A 49 1.26 -5.89 23.26
CA SER A 49 0.42 -6.42 24.34
C SER A 49 0.28 -5.43 25.50
N ASP A 50 1.23 -4.53 25.66
CA ASP A 50 1.22 -3.43 26.63
C ASP A 50 1.35 -2.11 25.86
N THR A 51 0.29 -1.29 25.92
CA THR A 51 0.14 -0.09 25.09
C THR A 51 -0.31 1.12 25.88
N THR A 52 0.06 2.30 25.37
CA THR A 52 -0.47 3.59 25.79
C THR A 52 -1.11 4.27 24.58
N THR A 53 -2.42 4.55 24.67
CA THR A 53 -3.16 5.25 23.60
C THR A 53 -2.75 6.73 23.55
N LEU A 54 -2.43 7.21 22.35
CA LEU A 54 -2.10 8.62 22.09
C LEU A 54 -3.30 9.40 21.53
N ALA A 55 -4.04 8.79 20.61
CA ALA A 55 -5.27 9.33 20.04
C ALA A 55 -6.21 8.19 19.63
N GLU A 56 -7.54 8.41 19.74
CA GLU A 56 -8.58 7.42 19.45
C GLU A 56 -9.80 8.04 18.74
N THR A 57 -9.58 9.15 18.04
CA THR A 57 -10.61 9.78 17.20
C THR A 57 -10.20 9.66 15.75
N SER A 58 -11.17 9.43 14.86
CA SER A 58 -10.84 9.31 13.42
C SER A 58 -10.37 10.64 12.85
N ALA A 59 -9.26 10.60 12.12
CA ALA A 59 -8.75 11.74 11.36
C ALA A 59 -8.18 11.28 10.02
N THR A 60 -8.37 12.10 8.98
CA THR A 60 -7.90 11.80 7.61
C THR A 60 -6.73 12.72 7.27
N PHE A 61 -5.64 12.12 6.77
CA PHE A 61 -4.41 12.80 6.41
C PHE A 61 -4.06 12.51 4.96
N ASN A 62 -3.71 13.55 4.19
CA ASN A 62 -3.08 13.36 2.87
C ASN A 62 -1.57 13.15 3.08
N ILE A 63 -1.14 11.89 3.13
CA ILE A 63 0.27 11.53 3.39
C ILE A 63 1.19 11.79 2.19
N ALA A 64 0.64 12.11 1.01
CA ALA A 64 1.39 12.62 -0.13
C ALA A 64 1.74 14.12 0.01
N SER A 65 1.10 14.85 0.91
CA SER A 65 1.39 16.26 1.16
C SER A 65 2.64 16.43 2.04
N ARG A 66 3.34 17.56 1.86
CA ARG A 66 4.51 17.90 2.70
C ARG A 66 4.17 18.11 4.17
N ASP A 67 2.91 18.43 4.46
CA ASP A 67 2.45 18.77 5.80
C ASP A 67 1.83 17.57 6.54
N ALA A 68 1.89 16.38 5.96
CA ALA A 68 1.28 15.18 6.55
C ALA A 68 1.75 14.92 7.99
N GLY A 69 3.05 15.00 8.24
CA GLY A 69 3.60 14.81 9.59
C GLY A 69 3.16 15.88 10.58
N ALA A 70 3.05 17.14 10.16
CA ALA A 70 2.55 18.24 10.98
C ALA A 70 1.05 18.06 11.31
N ALA A 71 0.24 17.66 10.33
CA ALA A 71 -1.19 17.40 10.53
C ALA A 71 -1.43 16.25 11.53
N VAL A 72 -0.64 15.16 11.43
CA VAL A 72 -0.69 14.05 12.39
C VAL A 72 -0.25 14.51 13.78
N GLY A 73 0.80 15.33 13.87
CA GLY A 73 1.27 15.90 15.14
C GLY A 73 0.21 16.74 15.84
N THR A 74 -0.63 17.48 15.09
CA THR A 74 -1.76 18.24 15.66
C THR A 74 -2.87 17.33 16.16
N TRP A 75 -3.06 16.18 15.53
CA TRP A 75 -4.08 15.21 15.97
C TRP A 75 -3.68 14.49 17.27
N ILE A 76 -2.37 14.32 17.52
CA ILE A 76 -1.82 13.66 18.70
C ILE A 76 -1.38 14.74 19.70
N GLU A 77 -2.35 15.42 20.28
CA GLU A 77 -2.09 16.44 21.31
C GLU A 77 -2.52 15.94 22.68
N ASN A 78 -1.86 16.49 23.74
CA ASN A 78 -2.23 16.28 25.13
C ASN A 78 -2.25 14.83 25.60
N PHE A 79 -1.31 14.00 25.13
CA PHE A 79 -1.14 12.64 25.61
C PHE A 79 -0.16 12.59 26.80
N ALA A 80 -0.37 11.62 27.70
CA ALA A 80 0.52 11.35 28.82
C ALA A 80 1.16 9.97 28.68
N LEU A 81 2.46 9.91 28.95
CA LEU A 81 3.21 8.65 28.96
C LEU A 81 3.59 8.26 30.39
N GLU A 82 3.65 6.97 30.66
CA GLU A 82 4.08 6.45 31.96
C GLU A 82 5.58 6.66 32.14
N VAL A 83 5.96 7.40 33.17
CA VAL A 83 7.35 7.68 33.50
C VAL A 83 8.12 6.38 33.76
N GLY A 84 9.30 6.24 33.15
CA GLY A 84 10.16 5.07 33.28
C GLY A 84 9.76 3.88 32.44
N LYS A 85 8.63 3.93 31.72
CA LYS A 85 8.21 2.89 30.77
C LYS A 85 8.87 3.11 29.42
N THR A 86 9.54 2.09 28.90
CA THR A 86 10.22 2.18 27.60
C THR A 86 9.28 1.75 26.48
N TYR A 87 9.07 2.64 25.52
CA TYR A 87 8.31 2.38 24.29
C TYR A 87 9.26 2.12 23.14
N SER A 88 9.03 1.07 22.38
CA SER A 88 9.88 0.66 21.27
C SER A 88 9.15 0.58 19.93
N HIS A 89 7.81 0.54 19.94
CA HIS A 89 6.97 0.42 18.74
C HIS A 89 5.76 1.35 18.84
N ALA A 90 5.12 1.57 17.69
CA ALA A 90 3.79 2.16 17.63
C ALA A 90 2.84 1.25 16.85
N ARG A 91 1.55 1.31 17.20
CA ARG A 91 0.46 0.65 16.48
C ARG A 91 -0.54 1.69 16.03
N ALA A 92 -0.91 1.66 14.75
CA ALA A 92 -2.00 2.46 14.19
C ALA A 92 -3.15 1.55 13.76
N THR A 93 -4.40 1.96 14.03
CA THR A 93 -5.60 1.38 13.43
C THR A 93 -6.05 2.30 12.30
N ILE A 94 -6.16 1.77 11.09
CA ILE A 94 -6.32 2.53 9.86
C ILE A 94 -7.53 1.97 9.10
N SER A 95 -8.35 2.85 8.49
CA SER A 95 -9.43 2.44 7.59
C SER A 95 -8.88 1.68 6.39
N THR A 96 -9.61 0.65 5.94
CA THR A 96 -9.28 -0.06 4.69
C THR A 96 -9.60 0.76 3.45
N THR A 97 -10.49 1.75 3.52
CA THR A 97 -10.75 2.66 2.42
C THR A 97 -9.79 3.83 2.47
N MET A 98 -9.05 4.03 1.40
CA MET A 98 -8.10 5.12 1.18
C MET A 98 -8.52 5.92 -0.04
N VAL A 99 -8.17 7.21 -0.09
CA VAL A 99 -8.37 8.03 -1.29
C VAL A 99 -7.04 8.23 -1.98
N ILE A 100 -6.97 7.85 -3.25
CA ILE A 100 -5.76 7.98 -4.06
C ILE A 100 -6.03 8.86 -5.27
N GLY A 101 -5.00 9.57 -5.74
CA GLY A 101 -5.06 10.40 -6.93
C GLY A 101 -3.71 10.52 -7.59
N GLY A 102 -3.70 10.51 -8.92
CA GLY A 102 -2.51 10.65 -9.71
C GLY A 102 -2.54 9.83 -11.01
N TYR A 103 -1.38 9.66 -11.61
CA TYR A 103 -1.23 8.92 -12.86
C TYR A 103 0.12 8.18 -12.90
N THR A 104 0.17 7.17 -13.77
CA THR A 104 1.42 6.52 -14.20
C THR A 104 1.56 6.66 -15.72
N THR A 105 2.77 6.57 -16.23
CA THR A 105 2.97 6.32 -17.67
C THR A 105 2.47 4.90 -17.99
N ASN A 106 1.92 4.67 -19.18
CA ASN A 106 1.56 3.31 -19.58
C ASN A 106 2.66 2.74 -20.49
N SER A 107 3.51 1.87 -19.94
CA SER A 107 4.61 1.24 -20.67
C SER A 107 4.15 0.32 -21.82
N SER A 108 2.93 -0.20 -21.73
CA SER A 108 2.36 -1.09 -22.73
C SER A 108 1.75 -0.36 -23.92
N ILE A 109 1.42 0.92 -23.77
CA ILE A 109 0.82 1.75 -24.83
C ILE A 109 1.61 3.06 -24.92
N SER A 110 2.35 3.20 -26.00
CA SER A 110 3.17 4.42 -26.24
C SER A 110 2.34 5.70 -26.15
N SER A 111 2.84 6.67 -25.38
CA SER A 111 2.23 8.00 -25.20
C SER A 111 0.88 8.01 -24.49
N SER A 112 0.55 6.98 -23.71
CA SER A 112 -0.65 6.96 -22.91
C SER A 112 -0.32 6.92 -21.41
N TYR A 113 -1.33 7.18 -20.59
CA TYR A 113 -1.26 7.22 -19.14
C TYR A 113 -2.38 6.40 -18.53
N CYS A 114 -2.11 5.81 -17.38
CA CYS A 114 -3.12 5.29 -16.48
C CYS A 114 -3.43 6.39 -15.45
N VAL A 115 -4.68 6.79 -15.33
CA VAL A 115 -5.10 7.95 -14.52
C VAL A 115 -6.16 7.50 -13.53
N THR A 116 -6.09 7.97 -12.29
CA THR A 116 -7.17 7.79 -11.31
C THR A 116 -8.42 8.55 -11.74
N SER A 117 -9.60 8.01 -11.43
CA SER A 117 -10.90 8.53 -11.86
C SER A 117 -11.87 8.64 -10.68
N SER A 118 -12.66 9.70 -10.64
CA SER A 118 -13.75 9.85 -9.64
C SER A 118 -14.89 8.83 -9.82
N SER A 119 -14.90 8.09 -10.92
CA SER A 119 -15.91 7.06 -11.22
C SER A 119 -15.23 5.80 -11.73
N PRO A 120 -14.34 5.16 -10.91
CA PRO A 120 -13.70 3.93 -11.30
C PRO A 120 -14.74 2.80 -11.40
N THR A 121 -14.48 1.86 -12.30
CA THR A 121 -15.26 0.62 -12.37
C THR A 121 -14.50 -0.52 -11.71
N THR A 122 -15.21 -1.49 -11.18
CA THR A 122 -14.65 -2.76 -10.72
C THR A 122 -15.32 -3.88 -11.49
N ASP A 123 -14.57 -4.91 -11.87
CA ASP A 123 -15.17 -6.13 -12.36
C ASP A 123 -15.23 -7.19 -11.25
N ALA A 124 -16.00 -8.25 -11.50
CA ALA A 124 -16.19 -9.31 -10.50
C ALA A 124 -14.92 -10.11 -10.19
N ALA A 125 -13.91 -10.04 -11.08
CA ALA A 125 -12.65 -10.75 -10.92
C ALA A 125 -11.58 -9.90 -10.20
N HIS A 126 -11.78 -8.56 -10.12
CA HIS A 126 -10.77 -7.63 -9.61
C HIS A 126 -11.39 -6.59 -8.68
N THR A 127 -12.18 -7.03 -7.70
CA THR A 127 -12.94 -6.13 -6.80
C THR A 127 -12.09 -5.18 -5.98
N ALA A 128 -10.82 -5.52 -5.74
CA ALA A 128 -9.90 -4.69 -4.96
C ALA A 128 -9.03 -3.75 -5.83
N ALA A 129 -9.06 -3.89 -7.15
CA ALA A 129 -8.30 -3.06 -8.09
C ALA A 129 -9.24 -2.28 -9.02
N PRO A 130 -9.54 -1.02 -8.71
CA PRO A 130 -10.41 -0.21 -9.56
C PRO A 130 -9.86 -0.08 -10.98
N ILE A 131 -10.73 -0.18 -11.97
CA ILE A 131 -10.39 -0.01 -13.38
C ILE A 131 -10.66 1.44 -13.77
N THR A 132 -9.67 2.09 -14.34
CA THR A 132 -9.75 3.46 -14.86
C THR A 132 -9.44 3.48 -16.35
N THR A 133 -9.84 4.54 -17.04
CA THR A 133 -9.48 4.74 -18.45
C THR A 133 -8.10 5.37 -18.54
N GLY A 134 -7.19 4.74 -19.24
CA GLY A 134 -5.89 5.31 -19.58
C GLY A 134 -6.07 6.48 -20.55
N SER A 135 -5.75 7.67 -20.13
CA SER A 135 -5.91 8.89 -20.92
C SER A 135 -4.86 9.95 -20.54
N ASN A 136 -5.11 11.20 -20.78
CA ASN A 136 -4.14 12.27 -20.54
C ASN A 136 -3.84 12.46 -19.04
N ALA A 137 -2.57 12.55 -18.66
CA ALA A 137 -2.08 12.75 -17.29
C ALA A 137 -2.71 13.95 -16.55
N THR A 138 -3.17 14.97 -17.28
CA THR A 138 -3.75 16.18 -16.67
C THR A 138 -5.18 16.01 -16.15
N THR A 139 -5.77 14.83 -16.25
CA THR A 139 -7.17 14.56 -15.88
C THR A 139 -7.31 13.62 -14.69
N SER A 140 -6.27 13.42 -13.89
CA SER A 140 -6.35 12.62 -12.68
C SER A 140 -7.40 13.19 -11.70
N ALA A 141 -8.17 12.31 -11.08
CA ALA A 141 -9.14 12.65 -10.05
C ALA A 141 -8.97 11.72 -8.84
N GLU A 142 -9.39 12.21 -7.68
CA GLU A 142 -9.40 11.35 -6.48
C GLU A 142 -10.38 10.19 -6.66
N MET A 143 -9.97 9.00 -6.22
CA MET A 143 -10.81 7.80 -6.18
C MET A 143 -10.62 7.01 -4.89
N ASP A 144 -11.65 6.31 -4.48
CA ASP A 144 -11.54 5.36 -3.39
C ASP A 144 -10.80 4.10 -3.86
N TRP A 145 -9.86 3.66 -3.03
CA TRP A 145 -9.18 2.39 -3.15
C TRP A 145 -9.29 1.62 -1.83
N VAL A 146 -9.63 0.35 -1.91
CA VAL A 146 -9.81 -0.50 -0.73
C VAL A 146 -8.61 -1.43 -0.59
N VAL A 147 -8.00 -1.42 0.59
CA VAL A 147 -6.91 -2.35 0.94
C VAL A 147 -7.39 -3.79 0.73
N PRO A 148 -6.74 -4.59 -0.13
CA PRO A 148 -7.19 -5.93 -0.48
C PRO A 148 -7.21 -6.87 0.73
N ASN A 149 -7.89 -7.99 0.59
CA ASN A 149 -7.84 -9.07 1.56
C ASN A 149 -6.49 -9.81 1.48
N MET A 150 -6.16 -10.61 2.50
CA MET A 150 -4.85 -11.29 2.53
C MET A 150 -4.76 -12.43 1.52
N LEU A 151 -5.86 -13.14 1.26
CA LEU A 151 -5.86 -14.33 0.41
C LEU A 151 -6.37 -14.02 -1.00
N ASP A 152 -5.77 -14.66 -1.98
CA ASP A 152 -6.07 -14.56 -3.40
C ASP A 152 -7.55 -14.82 -3.73
N ALA A 153 -8.14 -15.85 -3.13
CA ALA A 153 -9.55 -16.19 -3.32
C ALA A 153 -10.53 -15.06 -2.99
N ASP A 154 -10.11 -14.13 -2.11
CA ASP A 154 -10.92 -12.99 -1.68
C ASP A 154 -10.65 -11.72 -2.50
N ASN A 155 -9.62 -11.74 -3.35
CA ASN A 155 -9.16 -10.58 -4.15
C ASN A 155 -9.42 -10.76 -5.66
N GLY A 156 -10.03 -11.87 -6.08
CA GLY A 156 -10.24 -12.17 -7.49
C GLY A 156 -8.97 -12.38 -8.29
N ALA A 157 -7.96 -12.99 -7.69
CA ALA A 157 -6.68 -13.37 -8.31
C ALA A 157 -5.82 -12.22 -8.86
N PHE A 158 -6.17 -10.95 -8.60
CA PHE A 158 -5.37 -9.82 -9.07
C PHE A 158 -4.12 -9.60 -8.22
N TYR A 159 -4.26 -9.64 -6.89
CA TYR A 159 -3.16 -9.39 -5.96
C TYR A 159 -2.43 -10.67 -5.53
N GLY A 160 -3.00 -11.84 -5.76
CA GLY A 160 -2.47 -13.07 -5.21
C GLY A 160 -2.57 -13.16 -3.68
N ASP A 161 -1.75 -14.01 -3.08
CA ASP A 161 -1.65 -14.15 -1.63
C ASP A 161 -0.74 -13.06 -1.05
N LEU A 162 -1.33 -12.14 -0.31
CA LEU A 162 -0.66 -10.99 0.31
C LEU A 162 -0.18 -11.24 1.75
N THR A 163 -0.30 -12.46 2.28
CA THR A 163 0.06 -12.80 3.66
C THR A 163 1.49 -12.40 3.99
N SER A 164 2.44 -12.72 3.10
CA SER A 164 3.85 -12.37 3.26
C SER A 164 4.08 -10.86 3.21
N ASP A 165 3.44 -10.18 2.26
CA ASP A 165 3.59 -8.73 2.08
C ASP A 165 3.04 -7.97 3.29
N TYR A 166 1.89 -8.38 3.82
CA TYR A 166 1.31 -7.76 5.00
C TYR A 166 2.19 -7.98 6.23
N SER A 167 2.64 -9.19 6.47
CA SER A 167 3.51 -9.48 7.62
C SER A 167 4.84 -8.72 7.54
N THR A 168 5.44 -8.62 6.37
CA THR A 168 6.71 -7.89 6.14
C THR A 168 6.55 -6.38 6.41
N ASN A 169 5.37 -5.82 6.09
CA ASN A 169 5.06 -4.42 6.30
C ASN A 169 4.39 -4.14 7.67
N GLY A 170 4.33 -5.11 8.58
CA GLY A 170 3.75 -4.95 9.92
C GLY A 170 2.22 -4.78 9.90
N ILE A 171 1.55 -5.23 8.85
CA ILE A 171 0.11 -5.10 8.65
C ILE A 171 -0.59 -6.37 9.14
N THR A 172 -1.66 -6.18 9.90
CA THR A 172 -2.60 -7.26 10.26
C THR A 172 -4.00 -6.85 9.86
N LYS A 173 -4.63 -7.63 8.99
CA LYS A 173 -5.98 -7.40 8.47
C LYS A 173 -6.79 -8.69 8.52
N THR A 174 -8.02 -8.62 9.00
CA THR A 174 -9.00 -9.69 8.84
C THR A 174 -9.75 -9.47 7.52
N ASN A 175 -10.01 -10.54 6.77
CA ASN A 175 -10.76 -10.45 5.53
C ASN A 175 -12.16 -9.85 5.77
N GLY A 176 -12.56 -8.93 4.91
CA GLY A 176 -13.81 -8.20 5.03
C GLY A 176 -13.85 -7.11 6.11
N ALA A 177 -12.79 -6.94 6.90
CA ALA A 177 -12.74 -5.87 7.89
C ALA A 177 -12.67 -4.48 7.24
N THR A 178 -13.28 -3.48 7.88
CA THR A 178 -13.25 -2.07 7.46
C THR A 178 -12.04 -1.30 7.97
N SER A 179 -11.21 -1.94 8.79
CA SER A 179 -9.93 -1.42 9.29
C SER A 179 -8.88 -2.52 9.39
N PHE A 180 -7.64 -2.12 9.46
CA PHE A 180 -6.49 -2.97 9.73
C PHE A 180 -5.57 -2.31 10.75
N THR A 181 -4.66 -3.07 11.35
CA THR A 181 -3.60 -2.54 12.20
C THR A 181 -2.26 -2.57 11.48
N TRP A 182 -1.49 -1.54 11.72
CA TRP A 182 -0.08 -1.46 11.33
C TRP A 182 0.78 -1.29 12.58
N ILE A 183 1.89 -2.03 12.67
CA ILE A 183 2.86 -1.94 13.76
C ILE A 183 4.23 -1.63 13.16
N GLY A 184 4.86 -0.56 13.65
CA GLY A 184 6.19 -0.15 13.26
C GLY A 184 7.10 0.12 14.46
N ALA A 185 8.40 -0.15 14.30
CA ALA A 185 9.38 0.19 15.32
C ALA A 185 9.60 1.71 15.37
N LEU A 186 9.82 2.25 16.56
CA LEU A 186 10.33 3.61 16.73
C LEU A 186 11.77 3.67 16.22
N ALA A 187 12.16 4.77 15.60
CA ALA A 187 13.53 5.00 15.16
C ALA A 187 14.55 4.86 16.32
N THR A 188 14.13 5.25 17.51
CA THR A 188 14.86 5.04 18.77
C THR A 188 13.84 4.76 19.87
N PRO A 189 14.03 3.73 20.72
CA PRO A 189 13.18 3.51 21.88
C PRO A 189 13.18 4.74 22.79
N TYR A 190 12.01 5.05 23.33
CA TYR A 190 11.80 6.25 24.14
C TYR A 190 11.34 5.88 25.56
N THR A 191 11.98 6.49 26.56
CA THR A 191 11.62 6.33 27.98
C THR A 191 11.36 7.70 28.59
N PRO A 192 10.09 8.07 28.89
CA PRO A 192 9.77 9.36 29.46
C PRO A 192 10.28 9.48 30.88
N THR A 193 10.70 10.70 31.23
CA THR A 193 11.07 11.13 32.59
C THR A 193 9.99 12.03 33.19
N VAL A 194 10.10 12.40 34.44
CA VAL A 194 9.15 13.31 35.10
C VAL A 194 9.11 14.73 34.53
N THR A 195 10.11 15.09 33.73
CA THR A 195 10.21 16.39 33.05
C THR A 195 9.98 16.31 31.56
N SER A 196 9.68 15.13 31.03
CA SER A 196 9.49 14.93 29.60
C SER A 196 8.24 15.63 29.08
N ALA A 197 8.40 16.31 27.95
CA ALA A 197 7.31 16.87 27.14
C ALA A 197 7.42 16.29 25.69
N PRO A 198 7.13 15.00 25.53
CA PRO A 198 7.45 14.32 24.28
C PRO A 198 6.64 14.85 23.11
N LYS A 199 7.35 15.04 21.99
CA LYS A 199 6.77 15.32 20.67
C LYS A 199 6.90 14.10 19.78
N ILE A 200 5.79 13.64 19.22
CA ILE A 200 5.80 12.58 18.21
C ILE A 200 5.91 13.18 16.80
N THR A 201 6.73 12.55 15.98
CA THR A 201 6.83 12.88 14.55
C THR A 201 6.64 11.60 13.74
N LEU A 202 5.67 11.64 12.81
CA LEU A 202 5.47 10.62 11.81
C LEU A 202 5.89 11.18 10.45
N SER A 203 6.72 10.42 9.74
CA SER A 203 7.13 10.77 8.38
C SER A 203 6.72 9.64 7.45
N PHE A 204 6.17 10.02 6.29
CA PHE A 204 5.68 9.10 5.27
C PHE A 204 6.47 9.30 3.99
N ASP A 205 6.98 8.21 3.43
CA ASP A 205 7.53 8.20 2.08
C ASP A 205 6.58 7.43 1.17
N VAL A 206 5.98 8.14 0.23
CA VAL A 206 5.05 7.62 -0.77
C VAL A 206 5.68 7.61 -2.17
N ALA A 207 6.99 7.85 -2.27
CA ALA A 207 7.70 7.73 -3.55
C ALA A 207 7.45 6.35 -4.15
N ASN A 208 7.06 6.33 -5.42
CA ASN A 208 6.74 5.09 -6.14
C ASN A 208 5.60 4.24 -5.53
N ALA A 209 4.73 4.82 -4.71
CA ALA A 209 3.61 4.08 -4.11
C ALA A 209 2.44 3.85 -5.08
N LEU A 210 2.20 4.76 -6.03
CA LEU A 210 1.13 4.58 -7.03
C LEU A 210 1.57 3.59 -8.10
N ARG A 211 0.71 2.60 -8.36
CA ARG A 211 0.94 1.52 -9.32
C ARG A 211 -0.23 1.40 -10.28
N SER A 212 0.09 0.94 -11.48
CA SER A 212 -0.93 0.51 -12.42
C SER A 212 -0.49 -0.68 -13.25
N GLN A 213 -1.47 -1.47 -13.68
CA GLN A 213 -1.31 -2.52 -14.68
C GLN A 213 -2.35 -2.32 -15.77
N GLN A 214 -2.00 -2.64 -17.01
CA GLN A 214 -2.95 -2.59 -18.11
C GLN A 214 -4.04 -3.68 -17.93
N ALA A 215 -5.29 -3.27 -17.87
CA ALA A 215 -6.45 -4.15 -17.81
C ALA A 215 -6.94 -4.54 -19.23
N ALA A 216 -7.00 -3.57 -20.14
CA ALA A 216 -7.35 -3.72 -21.55
C ALA A 216 -6.81 -2.51 -22.33
N VAL A 217 -7.04 -2.47 -23.63
CA VAL A 217 -6.68 -1.28 -24.43
C VAL A 217 -7.37 -0.04 -23.84
N ASN A 218 -6.57 0.95 -23.45
CA ASN A 218 -7.01 2.20 -22.82
C ASN A 218 -7.69 2.05 -21.44
N SER A 219 -7.47 0.96 -20.72
CA SER A 219 -7.91 0.82 -19.34
C SER A 219 -6.84 0.21 -18.46
N CYS A 220 -6.81 0.62 -17.20
CA CYS A 220 -5.79 0.23 -16.24
C CYS A 220 -6.41 -0.14 -14.89
N PHE A 221 -5.85 -1.15 -14.24
CA PHE A 221 -6.01 -1.34 -12.80
C PHE A 221 -5.11 -0.34 -12.08
N MET A 222 -5.66 0.40 -11.12
CA MET A 222 -4.91 1.35 -10.31
C MET A 222 -4.93 0.92 -8.85
N TYR A 223 -3.78 1.00 -8.19
CA TYR A 223 -3.63 0.64 -6.77
C TYR A 223 -2.43 1.34 -6.14
N VAL A 224 -2.30 1.23 -4.83
CA VAL A 224 -1.15 1.78 -4.11
C VAL A 224 -0.47 0.72 -3.26
N LEU A 225 0.83 0.88 -3.08
CA LEU A 225 1.60 0.14 -2.08
C LEU A 225 1.59 0.87 -0.74
N PRO A 226 1.79 0.14 0.37
CA PRO A 226 2.00 0.76 1.67
C PRO A 226 3.14 1.77 1.63
N PRO A 227 3.00 2.95 2.25
CA PRO A 227 4.10 3.91 2.38
C PRO A 227 5.18 3.37 3.33
N SER A 228 6.42 3.81 3.16
CA SER A 228 7.40 3.67 4.23
C SER A 228 7.08 4.68 5.32
N VAL A 229 7.03 4.22 6.57
CA VAL A 229 6.68 5.06 7.72
C VAL A 229 7.84 5.05 8.72
N SER A 230 8.26 6.22 9.15
CA SER A 230 9.17 6.38 10.28
C SER A 230 8.50 7.15 11.42
N ILE A 231 8.73 6.71 12.64
CA ILE A 231 8.18 7.32 13.86
C ILE A 231 9.31 7.64 14.80
N SER A 232 9.35 8.86 15.29
CA SER A 232 10.29 9.30 16.33
C SER A 232 9.56 10.05 17.43
N LEU A 233 10.06 9.89 18.66
CA LEU A 233 9.73 10.72 19.82
C LEU A 233 10.97 11.49 20.23
N THR A 234 10.79 12.80 20.46
CA THR A 234 11.83 13.72 20.93
C THR A 234 11.28 14.52 22.11
N GLU A 235 12.17 15.12 22.91
CA GLU A 235 11.82 16.10 23.92
C GLU A 235 11.43 17.45 23.29
#